data_297ae11cd7c1d90ef401c56c824f7569
#
_entry.id   297ae11cd7c1d90ef401c56c824f7569
#
_cell.length_a   1.000
_cell.length_b   1.000
_cell.length_c   1.000
_cell.angle_alpha   90.00
_cell.angle_beta   90.00
_cell.angle_gamma   90.00
#
_symmetry.space_group_name_H-M   'P 1'
#
loop_
_entity.id
_entity.type
_entity.pdbx_description
1 polymer ?
#
loop_
_entity_poly.entity_id
_entity_poly.type
_entity_poly.pdbx_seq_one_letter_code
_entity_poly.pdbx_strand_id
1 'polypeptide(L)'
;MLKPKKNITQKEIQRDPFLETVDQAQAHFEDNKSFYAKIITGALVALLGFFILNKKNSEHNVNASVSLGQALVALEQSDLSNAKFQLETVIDDYSGTPSSINANYFLGKIYFDEGDYPKSKKLISTFYKKSSNDMMLTASAQLLAEIEVQNSNNPGAIEILKKAIRSTALESQKNALSLSQAKIFISIGDDKKALASIDLLLASSTISSAQKQAAEELLGKIAS
;
A
#
# COMPACT_ATOMS: atom_id res chain seq x y z
N MET A 1 6.12 62.66 -66.59
CA MET A 1 6.86 63.04 -65.35
C MET A 1 6.89 61.84 -64.41
N LEU A 2 8.02 61.14 -64.32
CA LEU A 2 8.23 60.06 -63.43
C LEU A 2 8.64 60.57 -62.05
N LYS A 3 7.89 60.19 -60.98
CA LYS A 3 8.23 60.55 -59.62
C LYS A 3 9.47 59.81 -59.19
N PRO A 4 10.45 60.42 -58.48
CA PRO A 4 11.68 59.75 -58.05
C PRO A 4 11.34 58.67 -57.01
N LYS A 5 11.95 57.54 -57.18
CA LYS A 5 11.88 56.40 -56.23
C LYS A 5 12.55 56.82 -54.92
N LYS A 6 11.78 56.86 -53.84
CA LYS A 6 12.26 57.16 -52.49
C LYS A 6 13.26 56.06 -52.07
N ASN A 7 14.54 56.44 -51.95
CA ASN A 7 15.56 55.55 -51.39
C ASN A 7 15.24 55.32 -49.94
N ILE A 8 14.85 54.13 -49.64
CA ILE A 8 14.67 53.64 -48.24
C ILE A 8 16.08 53.58 -47.62
N THR A 9 16.37 54.53 -46.75
CA THR A 9 17.63 54.60 -46.01
C THR A 9 17.64 53.41 -45.03
N GLN A 10 18.77 52.73 -44.91
CA GLN A 10 18.99 51.57 -44.01
C GLN A 10 18.69 51.85 -42.52
N LYS A 11 18.26 53.02 -42.14
CA LYS A 11 17.85 53.43 -40.79
C LYS A 11 16.38 53.20 -40.48
N GLU A 12 15.55 52.76 -41.44
CA GLU A 12 14.12 52.48 -41.24
C GLU A 12 13.79 50.97 -41.27
N ILE A 13 14.78 50.10 -41.16
CA ILE A 13 14.52 48.74 -40.72
C ILE A 13 14.19 48.87 -39.23
N GLN A 14 12.90 49.03 -38.92
CA GLN A 14 12.40 48.85 -37.56
C GLN A 14 13.02 47.54 -37.05
N ARG A 15 13.88 47.64 -36.03
CA ARG A 15 14.38 46.42 -35.34
C ARG A 15 13.18 45.65 -34.93
N ASP A 16 13.03 44.48 -35.49
CA ASP A 16 11.94 43.58 -35.14
C ASP A 16 12.07 43.31 -33.61
N PRO A 17 11.06 43.65 -32.79
CA PRO A 17 11.13 43.46 -31.34
C PRO A 17 11.47 42.03 -30.98
N PHE A 18 11.15 41.07 -31.85
CA PHE A 18 11.52 39.67 -31.72
C PHE A 18 13.04 39.47 -31.84
N LEU A 19 13.69 40.05 -32.85
CA LEU A 19 15.14 39.96 -33.03
C LEU A 19 15.89 40.62 -31.86
N GLU A 20 15.42 41.74 -31.37
CA GLU A 20 16.03 42.42 -30.22
C GLU A 20 15.92 41.56 -28.95
N THR A 21 14.80 40.83 -28.74
CA THR A 21 14.62 39.92 -27.64
C THR A 21 15.55 38.69 -27.76
N VAL A 22 15.74 38.17 -28.98
CA VAL A 22 16.66 37.05 -29.25
C VAL A 22 18.11 37.50 -29.03
N ASP A 23 18.51 38.66 -29.49
CA ASP A 23 19.87 39.19 -29.30
C ASP A 23 20.18 39.45 -27.80
N GLN A 24 19.22 39.95 -27.04
CA GLN A 24 19.34 40.09 -25.56
C GLN A 24 19.46 38.77 -24.85
N ALA A 25 18.65 37.78 -25.24
CA ALA A 25 18.72 36.42 -24.68
C ALA A 25 20.05 35.75 -25.01
N GLN A 26 20.56 35.94 -26.24
CA GLN A 26 21.86 35.36 -26.64
C GLN A 26 23.01 36.03 -25.88
N ALA A 27 23.00 37.38 -25.74
CA ALA A 27 24.01 38.09 -24.97
C ALA A 27 24.01 37.64 -23.49
N HIS A 28 22.83 37.52 -22.88
CA HIS A 28 22.70 37.06 -21.52
C HIS A 28 23.23 35.61 -21.34
N PHE A 29 22.98 34.72 -22.30
CA PHE A 29 23.50 33.37 -22.29
C PHE A 29 25.02 33.35 -22.46
N GLU A 30 25.57 34.17 -23.35
CA GLU A 30 27.02 34.26 -23.57
C GLU A 30 27.77 34.79 -22.33
N ASP A 31 27.25 35.81 -21.68
CA ASP A 31 27.83 36.36 -20.46
C ASP A 31 27.78 35.38 -19.28
N ASN A 32 26.80 34.49 -19.25
CA ASN A 32 26.58 33.57 -18.16
C ASN A 32 26.87 32.09 -18.52
N LYS A 33 27.61 31.80 -19.59
CA LYS A 33 27.92 30.44 -20.06
C LYS A 33 28.40 29.50 -18.97
N SER A 34 29.33 30.00 -18.11
CA SER A 34 29.90 29.17 -17.03
C SER A 34 28.87 28.82 -15.96
N PHE A 35 27.94 29.70 -15.71
CA PHE A 35 26.83 29.48 -14.77
C PHE A 35 25.86 28.42 -15.33
N TYR A 36 25.41 28.59 -16.56
CA TYR A 36 24.53 27.61 -17.21
C TYR A 36 25.19 26.25 -17.38
N ALA A 37 26.50 26.20 -17.74
CA ALA A 37 27.24 24.95 -17.81
C ALA A 37 27.28 24.21 -16.46
N LYS A 38 27.49 24.92 -15.33
CA LYS A 38 27.43 24.33 -13.99
C LYS A 38 26.06 23.79 -13.64
N ILE A 39 24.98 24.50 -13.98
CA ILE A 39 23.59 24.04 -13.77
C ILE A 39 23.32 22.78 -14.58
N ILE A 40 23.67 22.77 -15.87
CA ILE A 40 23.48 21.62 -16.76
C ILE A 40 24.26 20.41 -16.24
N THR A 41 25.53 20.62 -15.87
CA THR A 41 26.36 19.57 -15.29
C THR A 41 25.76 19.02 -14.00
N GLY A 42 25.32 19.90 -13.11
CA GLY A 42 24.64 19.51 -11.86
C GLY A 42 23.34 18.70 -12.12
N ALA A 43 22.55 19.14 -13.08
CA ALA A 43 21.33 18.44 -13.49
C ALA A 43 21.61 17.05 -14.09
N LEU A 44 22.66 16.94 -14.92
CA LEU A 44 23.09 15.64 -15.48
C LEU A 44 23.57 14.68 -14.40
N VAL A 45 24.38 15.15 -13.45
CA VAL A 45 24.85 14.32 -12.32
C VAL A 45 23.66 13.88 -11.47
N ALA A 46 22.71 14.76 -11.18
CA ALA A 46 21.50 14.42 -10.45
C ALA A 46 20.64 13.36 -11.19
N LEU A 47 20.47 13.51 -12.51
CA LEU A 47 19.75 12.54 -13.35
C LEU A 47 20.43 11.18 -13.37
N LEU A 48 21.76 11.14 -13.51
CA LEU A 48 22.53 9.88 -13.47
C LEU A 48 22.42 9.22 -12.11
N GLY A 49 22.55 9.99 -11.03
CA GLY A 49 22.36 9.49 -9.66
C GLY A 49 20.97 8.90 -9.45
N PHE A 50 19.93 9.60 -9.89
CA PHE A 50 18.55 9.13 -9.85
C PHE A 50 18.35 7.82 -10.64
N PHE A 51 18.94 7.72 -11.83
CA PHE A 51 18.83 6.52 -12.66
C PHE A 51 19.52 5.31 -12.01
N ILE A 52 20.72 5.50 -11.43
CA ILE A 52 21.46 4.43 -10.75
C ILE A 52 20.69 3.96 -9.50
N LEU A 53 20.15 4.90 -8.70
CA LEU A 53 19.37 4.57 -7.51
C LEU A 53 18.09 3.82 -7.86
N ASN A 54 17.40 4.24 -8.91
CA ASN A 54 16.18 3.55 -9.38
C ASN A 54 16.48 2.13 -9.87
N LYS A 55 17.57 1.95 -10.62
CA LYS A 55 17.98 0.62 -11.09
C LYS A 55 18.29 -0.31 -9.92
N LYS A 56 19.09 0.16 -8.96
CA LYS A 56 19.44 -0.61 -7.76
C LYS A 56 18.20 -0.98 -6.93
N ASN A 57 17.27 -0.04 -6.77
CA ASN A 57 16.02 -0.27 -6.05
C ASN A 57 15.11 -1.27 -6.79
N SER A 58 15.08 -1.23 -8.12
CA SER A 58 14.34 -2.20 -8.94
C SER A 58 14.90 -3.62 -8.79
N GLU A 59 16.22 -3.81 -8.91
CA GLU A 59 16.89 -5.09 -8.70
C GLU A 59 16.65 -5.64 -7.29
N HIS A 60 16.72 -4.77 -6.27
CA HIS A 60 16.43 -5.13 -4.88
C HIS A 60 14.99 -5.63 -4.69
N ASN A 61 14.01 -4.96 -5.31
CA ASN A 61 12.61 -5.39 -5.27
C ASN A 61 12.38 -6.73 -6.00
N VAL A 62 13.03 -6.94 -7.14
CA VAL A 62 12.95 -8.22 -7.88
C VAL A 62 13.52 -9.35 -7.03
N ASN A 63 14.71 -9.20 -6.45
CA ASN A 63 15.33 -10.20 -5.59
C ASN A 63 14.47 -10.49 -4.36
N ALA A 64 13.91 -9.47 -3.73
CA ALA A 64 12.96 -9.62 -2.62
C ALA A 64 11.73 -10.46 -3.02
N SER A 65 11.21 -10.23 -4.24
CA SER A 65 10.05 -10.97 -4.74
C SER A 65 10.38 -12.44 -5.00
N VAL A 66 11.55 -12.73 -5.55
CA VAL A 66 12.05 -14.10 -5.76
C VAL A 66 12.21 -14.82 -4.42
N SER A 67 12.87 -14.19 -3.43
CA SER A 67 13.07 -14.74 -2.10
C SER A 67 11.74 -14.99 -1.37
N LEU A 68 10.78 -14.07 -1.46
CA LEU A 68 9.43 -14.30 -0.93
C LEU A 68 8.76 -15.48 -1.63
N GLY A 69 8.86 -15.60 -2.95
CA GLY A 69 8.31 -16.72 -3.70
C GLY A 69 8.85 -18.06 -3.20
N GLN A 70 10.15 -18.16 -2.95
CA GLN A 70 10.78 -19.37 -2.38
C GLN A 70 10.23 -19.69 -0.98
N ALA A 71 10.09 -18.69 -0.13
CA ALA A 71 9.50 -18.87 1.21
C ALA A 71 8.06 -19.38 1.14
N LEU A 72 7.26 -18.87 0.18
CA LEU A 72 5.87 -19.32 -0.01
C LEU A 72 5.79 -20.75 -0.54
N VAL A 73 6.73 -21.16 -1.40
CA VAL A 73 6.84 -22.56 -1.84
C VAL A 73 7.15 -23.48 -0.66
N ALA A 74 8.09 -23.12 0.22
CA ALA A 74 8.37 -23.88 1.43
C ALA A 74 7.13 -23.98 2.35
N LEU A 75 6.37 -22.88 2.46
CA LEU A 75 5.11 -22.83 3.22
C LEU A 75 4.05 -23.78 2.63
N GLU A 76 3.90 -23.79 1.30
CA GLU A 76 2.96 -24.68 0.59
C GLU A 76 3.34 -26.17 0.77
N GLN A 77 4.63 -26.46 0.82
CA GLN A 77 5.17 -27.80 1.10
C GLN A 77 5.07 -28.19 2.59
N SER A 78 4.52 -27.31 3.44
CA SER A 78 4.43 -27.49 4.89
C SER A 78 5.80 -27.61 5.59
N ASP A 79 6.88 -27.15 4.94
CA ASP A 79 8.20 -27.01 5.56
C ASP A 79 8.27 -25.69 6.34
N LEU A 80 7.58 -25.68 7.49
CA LEU A 80 7.43 -24.48 8.31
C LEU A 80 8.76 -23.93 8.83
N SER A 81 9.74 -24.81 9.09
CA SER A 81 11.06 -24.37 9.56
C SER A 81 11.80 -23.58 8.52
N ASN A 82 11.83 -24.09 7.29
CA ASN A 82 12.45 -23.41 6.15
C ASN A 82 11.67 -22.16 5.75
N ALA A 83 10.32 -22.23 5.71
CA ALA A 83 9.48 -21.10 5.43
C ALA A 83 9.72 -19.93 6.42
N LYS A 84 9.78 -20.19 7.73
CA LYS A 84 10.11 -19.17 8.73
C LYS A 84 11.47 -18.54 8.50
N PHE A 85 12.50 -19.37 8.33
CA PHE A 85 13.86 -18.86 8.06
C PHE A 85 13.91 -17.96 6.83
N GLN A 86 13.30 -18.40 5.72
CA GLN A 86 13.28 -17.62 4.49
C GLN A 86 12.46 -16.33 4.64
N LEU A 87 11.31 -16.36 5.33
CA LEU A 87 10.50 -15.16 5.58
C LEU A 87 11.23 -14.15 6.45
N GLU A 88 11.96 -14.60 7.48
CA GLU A 88 12.82 -13.75 8.31
C GLU A 88 13.93 -13.10 7.46
N THR A 89 14.59 -13.90 6.60
CA THR A 89 15.58 -13.38 5.64
C THR A 89 14.99 -12.29 4.74
N VAL A 90 13.77 -12.50 4.21
CA VAL A 90 13.09 -11.49 3.37
C VAL A 90 12.81 -10.21 4.15
N ILE A 91 12.42 -10.31 5.41
CA ILE A 91 12.11 -9.16 6.27
C ILE A 91 13.38 -8.35 6.54
N ASP A 92 14.48 -9.02 6.83
CA ASP A 92 15.73 -8.39 7.26
C ASP A 92 16.53 -7.85 6.06
N ASP A 93 16.80 -8.70 5.07
CA ASP A 93 17.66 -8.36 3.92
C ASP A 93 16.99 -7.40 2.93
N TYR A 94 15.65 -7.47 2.81
CA TYR A 94 14.89 -6.67 1.86
C TYR A 94 13.94 -5.68 2.55
N SER A 95 14.34 -5.17 3.69
CA SER A 95 13.53 -4.25 4.48
C SER A 95 13.03 -3.06 3.65
N GLY A 96 11.75 -2.71 3.80
CA GLY A 96 11.09 -1.61 3.09
C GLY A 96 10.55 -1.97 1.71
N THR A 97 10.83 -3.16 1.17
CA THR A 97 10.22 -3.63 -0.07
C THR A 97 8.77 -4.12 0.15
N PRO A 98 7.92 -4.12 -0.89
CA PRO A 98 6.59 -4.72 -0.80
C PRO A 98 6.65 -6.20 -0.37
N SER A 99 7.68 -6.94 -0.80
CA SER A 99 7.87 -8.34 -0.44
C SER A 99 8.18 -8.53 1.03
N SER A 100 9.03 -7.68 1.63
CA SER A 100 9.29 -7.74 3.08
C SER A 100 8.06 -7.36 3.91
N ILE A 101 7.23 -6.45 3.41
CA ILE A 101 5.94 -6.14 4.05
C ILE A 101 5.04 -7.37 4.03
N ASN A 102 4.90 -8.05 2.88
CA ASN A 102 4.10 -9.27 2.75
C ASN A 102 4.66 -10.43 3.59
N ALA A 103 5.98 -10.58 3.67
CA ALA A 103 6.62 -11.59 4.51
C ALA A 103 6.21 -11.47 5.99
N ASN A 104 6.02 -10.24 6.51
CA ASN A 104 5.49 -10.03 7.86
C ASN A 104 4.10 -10.65 8.05
N TYR A 105 3.23 -10.61 7.03
CA TYR A 105 1.92 -11.26 7.13
C TYR A 105 2.03 -12.78 7.23
N PHE A 106 2.79 -13.39 6.32
CA PHE A 106 2.91 -14.86 6.29
C PHE A 106 3.61 -15.40 7.53
N LEU A 107 4.70 -14.78 7.96
CA LEU A 107 5.40 -15.15 9.18
C LEU A 107 4.53 -14.93 10.43
N GLY A 108 3.79 -13.83 10.48
CA GLY A 108 2.85 -13.54 11.55
C GLY A 108 1.73 -14.57 11.63
N LYS A 109 1.24 -15.04 10.46
CA LYS A 109 0.25 -16.11 10.41
C LYS A 109 0.82 -17.43 10.93
N ILE A 110 2.05 -17.80 10.58
CA ILE A 110 2.71 -19.00 11.11
C ILE A 110 2.78 -18.93 12.64
N TYR A 111 3.25 -17.80 13.20
CA TYR A 111 3.30 -17.63 14.65
C TYR A 111 1.92 -17.64 15.31
N PHE A 112 0.87 -17.17 14.62
CA PHE A 112 -0.50 -17.32 15.12
C PHE A 112 -0.91 -18.78 15.22
N ASP A 113 -0.66 -19.55 14.17
CA ASP A 113 -1.01 -20.98 14.11
C ASP A 113 -0.19 -21.81 15.13
N GLU A 114 1.00 -21.34 15.51
CA GLU A 114 1.83 -21.90 16.58
C GLU A 114 1.43 -21.44 18.01
N GLY A 115 0.51 -20.49 18.13
CA GLY A 115 0.08 -19.90 19.41
C GLY A 115 1.02 -18.84 19.98
N ASP A 116 2.07 -18.42 19.25
CA ASP A 116 2.94 -17.30 19.64
C ASP A 116 2.27 -15.95 19.28
N TYR A 117 1.19 -15.65 19.99
CA TYR A 117 0.39 -14.43 19.76
C TYR A 117 1.20 -13.13 19.88
N PRO A 118 2.18 -13.00 20.79
CA PRO A 118 3.00 -11.79 20.87
C PRO A 118 3.81 -11.53 19.60
N LYS A 119 4.48 -12.54 19.04
CA LYS A 119 5.22 -12.40 17.78
C LYS A 119 4.28 -12.18 16.60
N SER A 120 3.21 -12.94 16.52
CA SER A 120 2.17 -12.79 15.51
C SER A 120 1.65 -11.34 15.47
N LYS A 121 1.22 -10.81 16.63
CA LYS A 121 0.70 -9.45 16.75
C LYS A 121 1.68 -8.39 16.24
N LYS A 122 2.96 -8.51 16.59
CA LYS A 122 4.01 -7.58 16.14
C LYS A 122 4.12 -7.57 14.61
N LEU A 123 4.20 -8.75 14.00
CA LEU A 123 4.38 -8.91 12.55
C LEU A 123 3.13 -8.48 11.77
N ILE A 124 1.95 -8.98 12.17
CA ILE A 124 0.68 -8.62 11.53
C ILE A 124 0.39 -7.11 11.67
N SER A 125 0.70 -6.50 12.82
CA SER A 125 0.57 -5.04 12.99
C SER A 125 1.51 -4.26 12.09
N THR A 126 2.73 -4.77 11.86
CA THR A 126 3.69 -4.15 10.92
C THR A 126 3.14 -4.19 9.49
N PHE A 127 2.65 -5.35 9.06
CA PHE A 127 1.99 -5.51 7.77
C PHE A 127 0.77 -4.58 7.65
N TYR A 128 -0.15 -4.60 8.62
CA TYR A 128 -1.40 -3.82 8.61
C TYR A 128 -1.16 -2.30 8.48
N LYS A 129 -0.06 -1.81 9.05
CA LYS A 129 0.32 -0.38 8.98
C LYS A 129 0.97 0.03 7.66
N LYS A 130 1.64 -0.89 6.97
CA LYS A 130 2.51 -0.58 5.82
C LYS A 130 1.95 -1.07 4.48
N SER A 131 1.03 -2.03 4.51
CA SER A 131 0.45 -2.61 3.29
C SER A 131 -0.62 -1.70 2.68
N SER A 132 -0.71 -1.72 1.36
CA SER A 132 -1.79 -1.13 0.57
C SER A 132 -2.70 -2.19 -0.07
N ASN A 133 -2.53 -3.48 0.27
CA ASN A 133 -3.33 -4.57 -0.27
C ASN A 133 -4.62 -4.74 0.54
N ASP A 134 -5.72 -4.17 0.07
CA ASP A 134 -7.00 -4.17 0.77
C ASP A 134 -7.50 -5.56 1.19
N MET A 135 -7.32 -6.58 0.35
CA MET A 135 -7.74 -7.95 0.67
C MET A 135 -6.97 -8.52 1.86
N MET A 136 -5.65 -8.36 1.85
CA MET A 136 -4.79 -8.83 2.94
C MET A 136 -4.95 -7.96 4.20
N LEU A 137 -5.29 -6.66 4.06
CA LEU A 137 -5.61 -5.79 5.20
C LEU A 137 -6.84 -6.29 5.95
N THR A 138 -7.88 -6.74 5.23
CA THR A 138 -9.07 -7.35 5.85
C THR A 138 -8.71 -8.60 6.65
N ALA A 139 -7.95 -9.54 6.04
CA ALA A 139 -7.48 -10.74 6.72
C ALA A 139 -6.59 -10.43 7.94
N SER A 140 -5.74 -9.41 7.82
CA SER A 140 -4.88 -8.96 8.93
C SER A 140 -5.68 -8.36 10.08
N ALA A 141 -6.73 -7.59 9.79
CA ALA A 141 -7.62 -7.04 10.82
C ALA A 141 -8.37 -8.15 11.57
N GLN A 142 -8.83 -9.17 10.85
CA GLN A 142 -9.46 -10.35 11.46
C GLN A 142 -8.48 -11.10 12.35
N LEU A 143 -7.26 -11.32 11.87
CA LEU A 143 -6.22 -12.02 12.64
C LEU A 143 -5.80 -11.23 13.89
N LEU A 144 -5.65 -9.91 13.79
CA LEU A 144 -5.38 -9.04 14.94
C LEU A 144 -6.52 -9.06 15.96
N ALA A 145 -7.77 -9.04 15.48
CA ALA A 145 -8.93 -9.12 16.36
C ALA A 145 -8.97 -10.49 17.09
N GLU A 146 -8.68 -11.59 16.40
CA GLU A 146 -8.60 -12.92 16.99
C GLU A 146 -7.51 -12.99 18.06
N ILE A 147 -6.33 -12.42 17.80
CA ILE A 147 -5.26 -12.33 18.82
C ILE A 147 -5.72 -11.57 20.06
N GLU A 148 -6.50 -10.48 19.89
CA GLU A 148 -7.06 -9.75 21.03
C GLU A 148 -8.09 -10.60 21.80
N VAL A 149 -8.90 -11.41 21.11
CA VAL A 149 -9.83 -12.36 21.75
C VAL A 149 -9.07 -13.40 22.56
N GLN A 150 -8.00 -14.00 22.00
CA GLN A 150 -7.15 -14.96 22.70
C GLN A 150 -6.50 -14.33 23.96
N ASN A 151 -6.22 -13.05 23.93
CA ASN A 151 -5.73 -12.28 25.07
C ASN A 151 -6.85 -11.79 26.01
N SER A 152 -8.10 -12.22 25.84
CA SER A 152 -9.28 -11.77 26.59
C SER A 152 -9.58 -10.27 26.48
N ASN A 153 -9.06 -9.61 25.42
CA ASN A 153 -9.30 -8.20 25.13
C ASN A 153 -10.38 -8.02 24.06
N ASN A 154 -11.60 -8.51 24.34
CA ASN A 154 -12.72 -8.38 23.40
C ASN A 154 -13.05 -6.94 22.99
N PRO A 155 -12.96 -5.90 23.86
CA PRO A 155 -13.13 -4.52 23.42
C PRO A 155 -12.10 -4.08 22.38
N GLY A 156 -10.83 -4.48 22.52
CA GLY A 156 -9.77 -4.22 21.56
C GLY A 156 -10.02 -4.89 20.21
N ALA A 157 -10.47 -6.16 20.23
CA ALA A 157 -10.85 -6.89 19.04
C ALA A 157 -11.98 -6.18 18.25
N ILE A 158 -13.04 -5.76 18.96
CA ILE A 158 -14.17 -5.04 18.35
C ILE A 158 -13.71 -3.71 17.73
N GLU A 159 -12.84 -2.96 18.39
CA GLU A 159 -12.35 -1.67 17.87
C GLU A 159 -11.47 -1.85 16.62
N ILE A 160 -10.63 -2.89 16.58
CA ILE A 160 -9.84 -3.23 15.38
C ILE A 160 -10.77 -3.49 14.18
N LEU A 161 -11.78 -4.36 14.36
CA LEU A 161 -12.74 -4.69 13.29
C LEU A 161 -13.55 -3.47 12.86
N LYS A 162 -14.03 -2.67 13.81
CA LYS A 162 -14.77 -1.43 13.54
C LYS A 162 -13.95 -0.41 12.75
N LYS A 163 -12.67 -0.27 13.06
CA LYS A 163 -11.75 0.58 12.30
C LYS A 163 -11.55 0.04 10.89
N ALA A 164 -11.34 -1.26 10.73
CA ALA A 164 -11.17 -1.90 9.43
C ALA A 164 -12.43 -1.76 8.55
N ILE A 165 -13.63 -1.94 9.11
CA ILE A 165 -14.92 -1.74 8.40
C ILE A 165 -15.04 -0.31 7.86
N ARG A 166 -14.60 0.68 8.63
CA ARG A 166 -14.64 2.08 8.20
C ARG A 166 -13.62 2.43 7.13
N SER A 167 -12.49 1.73 7.09
CA SER A 167 -11.38 2.03 6.19
C SER A 167 -11.47 1.30 4.85
N THR A 168 -12.16 0.17 4.75
CA THR A 168 -12.33 -0.54 3.48
C THR A 168 -13.44 0.06 2.62
N ALA A 169 -13.19 0.16 1.30
CA ALA A 169 -14.18 0.61 0.32
C ALA A 169 -15.06 -0.55 -0.20
N LEU A 170 -14.60 -1.80 -0.07
CA LEU A 170 -15.27 -2.97 -0.65
C LEU A 170 -16.32 -3.53 0.29
N GLU A 171 -17.59 -3.52 -0.14
CA GLU A 171 -18.71 -4.03 0.66
C GLU A 171 -18.55 -5.52 1.05
N SER A 172 -18.00 -6.35 0.16
CA SER A 172 -17.75 -7.77 0.47
C SER A 172 -16.77 -7.94 1.64
N GLN A 173 -15.78 -7.02 1.77
CA GLN A 173 -14.85 -7.01 2.88
C GLN A 173 -15.48 -6.46 4.17
N LYS A 174 -16.32 -5.43 4.07
CA LYS A 174 -17.13 -4.96 5.21
C LYS A 174 -17.99 -6.09 5.74
N ASN A 175 -18.63 -6.84 4.86
CA ASN A 175 -19.44 -7.99 5.22
C ASN A 175 -18.63 -9.05 5.99
N ALA A 176 -17.42 -9.38 5.52
CA ALA A 176 -16.54 -10.33 6.20
C ALA A 176 -16.09 -9.86 7.59
N LEU A 177 -15.77 -8.57 7.73
CA LEU A 177 -15.38 -7.97 9.01
C LEU A 177 -16.56 -7.88 9.98
N SER A 178 -17.76 -7.54 9.48
CA SER A 178 -19.00 -7.49 10.27
C SER A 178 -19.39 -8.87 10.79
N LEU A 179 -19.18 -9.91 9.99
CA LEU A 179 -19.39 -11.29 10.42
C LEU A 179 -18.43 -11.68 11.56
N SER A 180 -17.16 -11.29 11.45
CA SER A 180 -16.19 -11.52 12.54
C SER A 180 -16.57 -10.75 13.80
N GLN A 181 -17.08 -9.51 13.66
CA GLN A 181 -17.54 -8.71 14.80
C GLN A 181 -18.77 -9.32 15.47
N ALA A 182 -19.72 -9.84 14.69
CA ALA A 182 -20.91 -10.53 15.22
C ALA A 182 -20.52 -11.78 16.04
N LYS A 183 -19.53 -12.56 15.57
CA LYS A 183 -19.00 -13.71 16.31
C LYS A 183 -18.46 -13.29 17.69
N ILE A 184 -17.75 -12.18 17.77
CA ILE A 184 -17.22 -11.68 19.05
C ILE A 184 -18.37 -11.21 19.96
N PHE A 185 -19.39 -10.53 19.44
CA PHE A 185 -20.54 -10.11 20.26
C PHE A 185 -21.27 -11.34 20.85
N ILE A 186 -21.43 -12.41 20.07
CA ILE A 186 -22.02 -13.67 20.60
C ILE A 186 -21.12 -14.25 21.70
N SER A 187 -19.81 -14.30 21.49
CA SER A 187 -18.89 -14.90 22.46
C SER A 187 -18.84 -14.18 23.82
N ILE A 188 -19.24 -12.89 23.85
CA ILE A 188 -19.32 -12.08 25.07
C ILE A 188 -20.75 -11.93 25.62
N GLY A 189 -21.74 -12.61 25.00
CA GLY A 189 -23.14 -12.56 25.41
C GLY A 189 -23.86 -11.25 25.06
N ASP A 190 -23.33 -10.44 24.14
CA ASP A 190 -24.01 -9.20 23.66
C ASP A 190 -24.87 -9.53 22.43
N ASP A 191 -25.91 -10.37 22.65
CA ASP A 191 -26.77 -10.86 21.59
C ASP A 191 -27.48 -9.71 20.84
N LYS A 192 -27.79 -8.64 21.54
CA LYS A 192 -28.42 -7.46 20.93
C LYS A 192 -27.56 -6.84 19.83
N LYS A 193 -26.25 -6.67 20.08
CA LYS A 193 -25.32 -6.13 19.07
C LYS A 193 -24.99 -7.16 18.01
N ALA A 194 -24.95 -8.45 18.38
CA ALA A 194 -24.76 -9.54 17.43
C ALA A 194 -25.92 -9.54 16.41
N LEU A 195 -27.18 -9.55 16.86
CA LEU A 195 -28.36 -9.51 16.00
C LEU A 195 -28.36 -8.28 15.09
N ALA A 196 -28.12 -7.09 15.63
CA ALA A 196 -28.06 -5.87 14.82
C ALA A 196 -26.98 -5.95 13.71
N SER A 197 -25.82 -6.55 14.00
CA SER A 197 -24.76 -6.74 13.00
C SER A 197 -25.13 -7.77 11.94
N ILE A 198 -25.80 -8.84 12.32
CA ILE A 198 -26.24 -9.90 11.42
C ILE A 198 -27.38 -9.42 10.52
N ASP A 199 -28.35 -8.68 11.06
CA ASP A 199 -29.48 -8.14 10.28
C ASP A 199 -28.95 -7.16 9.20
N LEU A 200 -28.02 -6.29 9.52
CA LEU A 200 -27.38 -5.40 8.55
C LEU A 200 -26.62 -6.20 7.47
N LEU A 201 -25.96 -7.29 7.87
CA LEU A 201 -25.24 -8.14 6.94
C LEU A 201 -26.18 -8.85 5.97
N LEU A 202 -27.27 -9.43 6.47
CA LEU A 202 -28.29 -10.13 5.66
C LEU A 202 -29.08 -9.19 4.73
N ALA A 203 -29.20 -7.91 5.10
CA ALA A 203 -29.79 -6.87 4.26
C ALA A 203 -28.83 -6.39 3.14
N SER A 204 -27.55 -6.75 3.16
CA SER A 204 -26.57 -6.34 2.16
C SER A 204 -26.81 -7.03 0.83
N SER A 205 -26.96 -6.26 -0.26
CA SER A 205 -27.10 -6.79 -1.62
C SER A 205 -25.83 -7.46 -2.16
N THR A 206 -24.71 -7.29 -1.51
CA THR A 206 -23.37 -7.81 -1.91
C THR A 206 -22.92 -8.99 -1.07
N ILE A 207 -23.79 -9.52 -0.21
CA ILE A 207 -23.48 -10.68 0.61
C ILE A 207 -23.27 -11.92 -0.27
N SER A 208 -22.17 -12.65 -0.06
CA SER A 208 -21.97 -13.94 -0.73
C SER A 208 -22.80 -15.05 -0.07
N SER A 209 -23.09 -16.13 -0.82
CA SER A 209 -23.81 -17.29 -0.28
C SER A 209 -23.14 -17.87 0.96
N ALA A 210 -21.80 -17.94 1.00
CA ALA A 210 -21.05 -18.42 2.16
C ALA A 210 -21.19 -17.47 3.36
N GLN A 211 -21.14 -16.17 3.16
CA GLN A 211 -21.34 -15.18 4.22
C GLN A 211 -22.78 -15.23 4.75
N LYS A 212 -23.76 -15.38 3.87
CA LYS A 212 -25.18 -15.53 4.24
C LYS A 212 -25.40 -16.76 5.11
N GLN A 213 -24.90 -17.91 4.67
CA GLN A 213 -24.97 -19.16 5.45
C GLN A 213 -24.31 -18.99 6.84
N ALA A 214 -23.12 -18.40 6.89
CA ALA A 214 -22.45 -18.17 8.16
C ALA A 214 -23.21 -17.20 9.08
N ALA A 215 -23.90 -16.19 8.54
CA ALA A 215 -24.75 -15.29 9.29
C ALA A 215 -26.00 -16.00 9.85
N GLU A 216 -26.63 -16.86 9.05
CA GLU A 216 -27.78 -17.69 9.47
C GLU A 216 -27.39 -18.70 10.55
N GLU A 217 -26.20 -19.31 10.47
CA GLU A 217 -25.65 -20.18 11.53
C GLU A 217 -25.44 -19.42 12.84
N LEU A 218 -24.99 -18.16 12.77
CA LEU A 218 -24.85 -17.33 13.98
C LEU A 218 -26.20 -16.95 14.59
N LEU A 219 -27.23 -16.69 13.77
CA LEU A 219 -28.60 -16.50 14.28
C LEU A 219 -29.10 -17.72 15.04
N GLY A 220 -28.86 -18.92 14.50
CA GLY A 220 -29.20 -20.16 15.19
C GLY A 220 -28.55 -20.32 16.55
N LYS A 221 -27.31 -19.86 16.71
CA LYS A 221 -26.58 -19.87 18.01
C LYS A 221 -27.12 -18.90 19.04
N ILE A 222 -27.73 -17.79 18.61
CA ILE A 222 -28.33 -16.80 19.52
C ILE A 222 -29.72 -17.31 19.98
N ALA A 223 -30.42 -18.07 19.15
CA ALA A 223 -31.76 -18.57 19.41
C ALA A 223 -31.78 -19.87 20.26
N SER A 224 -30.65 -20.52 20.44
CA SER A 224 -30.49 -21.77 21.22
C SER A 224 -30.13 -21.49 22.68
#